data_36064956775d4cccf9def473e353daee
#
_entry.id   36064956775d4cccf9def473e353daee
#
_cell.length_a   1.000
_cell.length_b   1.000
_cell.length_c   1.000
_cell.angle_alpha   90.00
_cell.angle_beta   90.00
_cell.angle_gamma   90.00
#
_symmetry.space_group_name_H-M   'P 1'
#
loop_
_entity.id
_entity.type
_entity.pdbx_description
1 polymer ?
#
loop_
_entity_poly.entity_id
_entity_poly.type
_entity_poly.pdbx_seq_one_letter_code
_entity_poly.pdbx_strand_id
1 'polypeptide(L)'
;MHIMNSSQTPNFNPNDIVLNITRVVEDGTRQSALASKGDDWESVVGVLDNNEHLIGKEMSVNSHLNAVMFSEEFNKDYEKTLPIISNYYSDLGANEDLYEAFKRVKNTSLNEQQRHIVKDSIKGFELSGVALKGNDSKRFKEIQERLSVLSNQFSKNVLQATNSWKKSVSVDDLNGYGEAELSKVRVGGEYVVSLQIPVYIDLMTYAENRGLREEVYRAYISRASDVGITPVKFDNRQVMDEILKLRSEMSILLGLSNYAEYSVQSKMVDSPEAVIDFLEKLVELSHLQATTELKDLEDFAGHSLMPWDLMFYSEKLKQKIFNFKSADLKPYFPESSVLSGLFETIQNLYSVKLTEIKEDCYHPDVRVIMLEDENGPIGKIYFDVYARENKRGGAWMSDFQGLYKDSLPVAFVVCNLNSPKDGKPALFDFDEIVTIFHEFGHALHHLLTKVTFPCAAGISGVPWDGVELPSQYMENFCYERGVI
;
A
#
# COMPACT_ATOMS: atom_id res chain seq x y z
N MET A 1 -15.92 20.28 -24.97
CA MET A 1 -15.97 20.22 -23.51
C MET A 1 -16.94 19.09 -23.16
N HIS A 2 -16.45 17.83 -23.13
CA HIS A 2 -17.26 16.70 -22.68
C HIS A 2 -17.44 16.87 -21.17
N ILE A 3 -18.66 17.10 -20.75
CA ILE A 3 -19.04 17.11 -19.32
C ILE A 3 -18.80 15.68 -18.86
N MET A 4 -17.74 15.48 -18.02
CA MET A 4 -17.55 14.20 -17.34
C MET A 4 -18.85 13.88 -16.59
N ASN A 5 -19.39 12.69 -16.84
CA ASN A 5 -20.56 12.22 -16.12
C ASN A 5 -20.24 12.22 -14.59
N SER A 6 -21.16 12.70 -13.78
CA SER A 6 -21.06 12.72 -12.31
C SER A 6 -20.71 11.36 -11.67
N SER A 7 -20.79 10.27 -12.45
CA SER A 7 -20.39 8.92 -12.05
C SER A 7 -18.87 8.69 -11.96
N GLN A 8 -18.04 9.64 -12.44
CA GLN A 8 -16.57 9.51 -12.48
C GLN A 8 -15.86 10.31 -11.38
N THR A 9 -16.61 11.03 -10.55
CA THR A 9 -16.08 11.76 -9.40
C THR A 9 -16.43 11.00 -8.11
N PRO A 10 -15.46 10.72 -7.23
CA PRO A 10 -15.72 10.10 -5.94
C PRO A 10 -16.67 10.98 -5.10
N ASN A 11 -17.61 10.36 -4.39
CA ASN A 11 -18.42 11.06 -3.41
C ASN A 11 -17.63 11.23 -2.10
N PHE A 12 -17.00 12.36 -1.92
CA PHE A 12 -16.21 12.65 -0.72
C PHE A 12 -17.03 13.09 0.51
N ASN A 13 -18.35 13.11 0.41
CA ASN A 13 -19.25 13.36 1.54
C ASN A 13 -20.27 12.21 1.65
N PRO A 14 -19.83 10.97 1.88
CA PRO A 14 -20.73 9.84 1.93
C PRO A 14 -21.57 9.93 3.22
N ASN A 15 -22.89 10.10 3.06
CA ASN A 15 -23.84 9.89 4.11
C ASN A 15 -24.26 8.42 4.13
N ASP A 16 -24.52 7.86 5.31
CA ASP A 16 -25.06 6.51 5.44
C ASP A 16 -24.22 5.42 4.77
N ILE A 17 -22.88 5.42 4.97
CA ILE A 17 -21.96 4.49 4.30
C ILE A 17 -22.36 3.02 4.53
N VAL A 18 -22.85 2.68 5.72
CA VAL A 18 -23.31 1.32 6.04
C VAL A 18 -24.51 0.94 5.18
N LEU A 19 -25.48 1.85 5.03
CA LEU A 19 -26.66 1.61 4.19
C LEU A 19 -26.29 1.48 2.72
N ASN A 20 -25.40 2.33 2.21
CA ASN A 20 -24.95 2.30 0.82
C ASN A 20 -24.22 0.99 0.51
N ILE A 21 -23.27 0.59 1.34
CA ILE A 21 -22.55 -0.68 1.21
C ILE A 21 -23.50 -1.86 1.30
N THR A 22 -24.41 -1.87 2.28
CA THR A 22 -25.41 -2.94 2.41
C THR A 22 -26.22 -3.09 1.14
N ARG A 23 -26.70 -1.97 0.56
CA ARG A 23 -27.52 -1.99 -0.65
C ARG A 23 -26.76 -2.54 -1.86
N VAL A 24 -25.52 -2.09 -2.12
CA VAL A 24 -24.74 -2.59 -3.26
C VAL A 24 -24.35 -4.05 -3.08
N VAL A 25 -24.08 -4.51 -1.87
CA VAL A 25 -23.81 -5.90 -1.55
C VAL A 25 -25.04 -6.79 -1.70
N GLU A 26 -26.21 -6.36 -1.21
CA GLU A 26 -27.47 -7.10 -1.40
C GLU A 26 -27.82 -7.23 -2.89
N ASP A 27 -27.61 -6.16 -3.68
CA ASP A 27 -27.80 -6.21 -5.12
C ASP A 27 -26.80 -7.15 -5.78
N GLY A 28 -25.51 -7.02 -5.44
CA GLY A 28 -24.45 -7.93 -5.91
C GLY A 28 -24.74 -9.39 -5.60
N THR A 29 -25.28 -9.69 -4.40
CA THR A 29 -25.69 -11.04 -4.02
C THR A 29 -26.82 -11.57 -4.91
N ARG A 30 -27.85 -10.75 -5.19
CA ARG A 30 -28.93 -11.13 -6.09
C ARG A 30 -28.41 -11.39 -7.53
N GLN A 31 -27.55 -10.52 -8.02
CA GLN A 31 -26.97 -10.64 -9.36
C GLN A 31 -26.05 -11.87 -9.47
N SER A 32 -25.26 -12.17 -8.44
CA SER A 32 -24.41 -13.38 -8.38
C SER A 32 -25.25 -14.67 -8.41
N ALA A 33 -26.40 -14.67 -7.76
CA ALA A 33 -27.35 -15.80 -7.82
C ALA A 33 -28.01 -15.96 -9.21
N LEU A 34 -28.09 -14.90 -10.01
CA LEU A 34 -28.50 -14.99 -11.42
C LEU A 34 -27.33 -15.47 -12.29
N ALA A 35 -26.13 -14.94 -12.09
CA ALA A 35 -24.93 -15.33 -12.79
C ALA A 35 -24.60 -16.82 -12.65
N SER A 36 -24.88 -17.43 -11.49
CA SER A 36 -24.66 -18.87 -11.27
C SER A 36 -25.46 -19.79 -12.22
N LYS A 37 -26.52 -19.27 -12.84
CA LYS A 37 -27.36 -19.98 -13.81
C LYS A 37 -26.94 -19.71 -15.26
N GLY A 38 -25.99 -18.78 -15.49
CA GLY A 38 -25.50 -18.43 -16.80
C GLY A 38 -24.57 -19.49 -17.40
N ASP A 39 -24.33 -19.39 -18.69
CA ASP A 39 -23.47 -20.31 -19.46
C ASP A 39 -22.56 -19.60 -20.49
N ASP A 40 -22.65 -18.27 -20.58
CA ASP A 40 -21.80 -17.45 -21.42
C ASP A 40 -21.08 -16.33 -20.64
N TRP A 41 -20.17 -15.63 -21.32
CA TRP A 41 -19.37 -14.57 -20.74
C TRP A 41 -20.22 -13.45 -20.11
N GLU A 42 -21.20 -12.93 -20.84
CA GLU A 42 -21.97 -11.76 -20.41
C GLU A 42 -22.88 -12.09 -19.22
N SER A 43 -23.49 -13.25 -19.23
CA SER A 43 -24.42 -13.68 -18.18
C SER A 43 -23.71 -14.11 -16.87
N VAL A 44 -22.43 -14.44 -16.93
CA VAL A 44 -21.64 -14.85 -15.75
C VAL A 44 -20.61 -13.78 -15.38
N VAL A 45 -19.58 -13.62 -16.19
CA VAL A 45 -18.43 -12.75 -15.86
C VAL A 45 -18.82 -11.28 -15.98
N GLY A 46 -19.55 -10.88 -17.03
CA GLY A 46 -20.00 -9.49 -17.20
C GLY A 46 -20.89 -8.99 -16.06
N VAL A 47 -21.71 -9.88 -15.47
CA VAL A 47 -22.53 -9.54 -14.30
C VAL A 47 -21.64 -9.34 -13.06
N LEU A 48 -20.68 -10.23 -12.82
CA LEU A 48 -19.79 -10.15 -11.65
C LEU A 48 -18.84 -8.95 -11.76
N ASP A 49 -18.30 -8.67 -12.94
CA ASP A 49 -17.48 -7.49 -13.21
C ASP A 49 -18.23 -6.19 -12.90
N ASN A 50 -19.51 -6.12 -13.27
CA ASN A 50 -20.33 -4.97 -12.93
C ASN A 50 -20.56 -4.84 -11.41
N ASN A 51 -20.78 -5.95 -10.71
CA ASN A 51 -20.91 -5.95 -9.26
C ASN A 51 -19.61 -5.48 -8.59
N GLU A 52 -18.46 -6.03 -9.02
CA GLU A 52 -17.15 -5.63 -8.53
C GLU A 52 -16.90 -4.13 -8.73
N HIS A 53 -17.22 -3.60 -9.90
CA HIS A 53 -17.10 -2.18 -10.18
C HIS A 53 -17.94 -1.32 -9.21
N LEU A 54 -19.18 -1.70 -8.92
CA LEU A 54 -20.08 -0.93 -8.05
C LEU A 54 -19.67 -1.02 -6.58
N ILE A 55 -19.38 -2.23 -6.10
CA ILE A 55 -18.96 -2.47 -4.71
C ILE A 55 -17.59 -1.84 -4.46
N GLY A 56 -16.64 -2.03 -5.41
CA GLY A 56 -15.29 -1.49 -5.35
C GLY A 56 -15.28 0.02 -5.24
N LYS A 57 -16.10 0.72 -6.03
CA LYS A 57 -16.21 2.19 -5.96
C LYS A 57 -16.65 2.69 -4.57
N GLU A 58 -17.69 2.10 -4.01
CA GLU A 58 -18.19 2.49 -2.69
C GLU A 58 -17.14 2.21 -1.61
N MET A 59 -16.49 1.03 -1.65
CA MET A 59 -15.47 0.66 -0.67
C MET A 59 -14.21 1.49 -0.81
N SER A 60 -13.75 1.77 -2.02
CA SER A 60 -12.54 2.54 -2.27
C SER A 60 -12.61 3.93 -1.66
N VAL A 61 -13.70 4.68 -1.90
CA VAL A 61 -13.88 6.02 -1.32
C VAL A 61 -13.91 5.98 0.20
N ASN A 62 -14.67 5.04 0.77
CA ASN A 62 -14.80 4.95 2.23
C ASN A 62 -13.48 4.54 2.90
N SER A 63 -12.75 3.59 2.31
CA SER A 63 -11.43 3.18 2.77
C SER A 63 -10.40 4.32 2.66
N HIS A 64 -10.43 5.04 1.53
CA HIS A 64 -9.58 6.18 1.31
C HIS A 64 -9.82 7.29 2.35
N LEU A 65 -11.07 7.72 2.52
CA LEU A 65 -11.42 8.74 3.51
C LEU A 65 -11.06 8.33 4.93
N ASN A 66 -11.26 7.06 5.29
CA ASN A 66 -10.84 6.55 6.61
C ASN A 66 -9.32 6.60 6.80
N ALA A 67 -8.54 6.48 5.73
CA ALA A 67 -7.08 6.58 5.78
C ALA A 67 -6.56 8.02 5.82
N VAL A 68 -7.21 8.97 5.12
CA VAL A 68 -6.68 10.32 4.92
C VAL A 68 -7.42 11.41 5.69
N MET A 69 -8.63 11.13 6.18
CA MET A 69 -9.51 12.04 6.92
C MET A 69 -10.10 11.35 8.15
N PHE A 70 -9.27 10.58 8.88
CA PHE A 70 -9.72 9.77 10.01
C PHE A 70 -10.50 10.59 11.04
N SER A 71 -11.67 10.10 11.41
CA SER A 71 -12.39 10.49 12.62
C SER A 71 -12.97 9.27 13.30
N GLU A 72 -13.10 9.29 14.62
CA GLU A 72 -13.69 8.15 15.35
C GLU A 72 -15.12 7.87 14.95
N GLU A 73 -15.89 8.90 14.60
CA GLU A 73 -17.28 8.78 14.17
C GLU A 73 -17.36 8.05 12.82
N PHE A 74 -16.63 8.52 11.82
CA PHE A 74 -16.57 7.89 10.51
C PHE A 74 -16.02 6.46 10.60
N ASN A 75 -14.94 6.26 11.36
CA ASN A 75 -14.33 4.95 11.53
C ASN A 75 -15.29 3.90 12.13
N LYS A 76 -16.14 4.29 13.10
CA LYS A 76 -17.15 3.38 13.65
C LYS A 76 -18.13 2.85 12.60
N ASP A 77 -18.53 3.71 11.66
CA ASP A 77 -19.42 3.28 10.59
C ASP A 77 -18.66 2.51 9.51
N TYR A 78 -17.42 2.90 9.21
CA TYR A 78 -16.54 2.13 8.33
C TYR A 78 -16.28 0.71 8.85
N GLU A 79 -15.99 0.54 10.15
CA GLU A 79 -15.80 -0.79 10.77
C GLU A 79 -17.04 -1.69 10.65
N LYS A 80 -18.24 -1.13 10.61
CA LYS A 80 -19.48 -1.91 10.39
C LYS A 80 -19.60 -2.43 8.95
N THR A 81 -18.96 -1.78 7.98
CA THR A 81 -18.99 -2.22 6.58
C THR A 81 -18.07 -3.40 6.31
N LEU A 82 -16.99 -3.55 7.08
CA LEU A 82 -15.97 -4.59 6.86
C LEU A 82 -16.55 -6.01 6.92
N PRO A 83 -17.35 -6.41 7.94
CA PRO A 83 -17.95 -7.73 7.95
C PRO A 83 -18.98 -7.95 6.83
N ILE A 84 -19.70 -6.91 6.38
CA ILE A 84 -20.65 -7.00 5.27
C ILE A 84 -19.91 -7.41 3.99
N ILE A 85 -18.80 -6.73 3.70
CA ILE A 85 -17.96 -6.99 2.54
C ILE A 85 -17.23 -8.34 2.64
N SER A 86 -16.65 -8.64 3.81
CA SER A 86 -15.93 -9.90 4.03
C SER A 86 -16.85 -11.11 3.85
N ASN A 87 -18.07 -11.04 4.37
CA ASN A 87 -19.05 -12.11 4.21
C ASN A 87 -19.49 -12.26 2.75
N TYR A 88 -19.71 -11.15 2.04
CA TYR A 88 -20.07 -11.19 0.62
C TYR A 88 -19.01 -11.94 -0.22
N TYR A 89 -17.74 -11.57 -0.09
CA TYR A 89 -16.66 -12.22 -0.84
C TYR A 89 -16.41 -13.67 -0.39
N SER A 90 -16.57 -13.97 0.89
CA SER A 90 -16.49 -15.35 1.41
C SER A 90 -17.59 -16.23 0.84
N ASP A 91 -18.83 -15.74 0.84
CA ASP A 91 -19.97 -16.46 0.31
C ASP A 91 -19.88 -16.60 -1.24
N LEU A 92 -19.37 -15.58 -1.93
CA LEU A 92 -19.10 -15.63 -3.36
C LEU A 92 -18.06 -16.71 -3.70
N GLY A 93 -16.94 -16.72 -2.98
CA GLY A 93 -15.84 -17.68 -3.19
C GLY A 93 -16.20 -19.12 -2.84
N ALA A 94 -17.18 -19.33 -1.96
CA ALA A 94 -17.69 -20.66 -1.59
C ALA A 94 -18.86 -21.14 -2.47
N ASN A 95 -19.31 -20.33 -3.44
CA ASN A 95 -20.48 -20.62 -4.26
C ASN A 95 -20.19 -21.67 -5.35
N GLU A 96 -20.61 -22.93 -5.11
CA GLU A 96 -20.41 -24.05 -6.04
C GLU A 96 -21.12 -23.85 -7.38
N ASP A 97 -22.34 -23.31 -7.38
CA ASP A 97 -23.11 -23.09 -8.61
C ASP A 97 -22.43 -22.04 -9.50
N LEU A 98 -21.81 -21.03 -8.89
CA LEU A 98 -21.06 -20.01 -9.59
C LEU A 98 -19.73 -20.58 -10.14
N TYR A 99 -19.02 -21.39 -9.37
CA TYR A 99 -17.83 -22.11 -9.83
C TYR A 99 -18.13 -22.97 -11.05
N GLU A 100 -19.23 -23.73 -11.03
CA GLU A 100 -19.67 -24.51 -12.18
C GLU A 100 -20.08 -23.63 -13.37
N ALA A 101 -20.64 -22.45 -13.12
CA ALA A 101 -20.92 -21.47 -14.19
C ALA A 101 -19.62 -21.01 -14.89
N PHE A 102 -18.56 -20.67 -14.13
CA PHE A 102 -17.24 -20.34 -14.70
C PHE A 102 -16.65 -21.49 -15.51
N LYS A 103 -16.84 -22.75 -15.09
CA LYS A 103 -16.42 -23.93 -15.85
C LYS A 103 -17.20 -24.10 -17.16
N ARG A 104 -18.50 -23.72 -17.18
CA ARG A 104 -19.28 -23.68 -18.43
C ARG A 104 -18.75 -22.60 -19.37
N VAL A 105 -18.53 -21.38 -18.86
CA VAL A 105 -17.97 -20.26 -19.64
C VAL A 105 -16.60 -20.59 -20.21
N LYS A 106 -15.72 -21.30 -19.46
CA LYS A 106 -14.40 -21.75 -19.92
C LYS A 106 -14.47 -22.54 -21.25
N ASN A 107 -15.55 -23.23 -21.48
CA ASN A 107 -15.75 -24.09 -22.67
C ASN A 107 -16.38 -23.32 -23.87
N THR A 108 -16.64 -22.02 -23.71
CA THR A 108 -17.15 -21.17 -24.80
C THR A 108 -16.03 -20.55 -25.63
N SER A 109 -16.38 -19.81 -26.66
CA SER A 109 -15.42 -19.06 -27.48
C SER A 109 -15.01 -17.79 -26.76
N LEU A 110 -13.81 -17.74 -26.20
CA LEU A 110 -13.24 -16.62 -25.44
C LEU A 110 -12.02 -16.03 -26.15
N ASN A 111 -11.85 -14.72 -26.07
CA ASN A 111 -10.59 -14.08 -26.45
C ASN A 111 -9.50 -14.34 -25.38
N GLU A 112 -8.27 -13.86 -25.59
CA GLU A 112 -7.13 -14.12 -24.70
C GLU A 112 -7.35 -13.54 -23.30
N GLN A 113 -7.80 -12.29 -23.19
CA GLN A 113 -8.09 -11.64 -21.90
C GLN A 113 -9.18 -12.39 -21.13
N GLN A 114 -10.27 -12.74 -21.80
CA GLN A 114 -11.37 -13.49 -21.20
C GLN A 114 -10.94 -14.86 -20.69
N ARG A 115 -10.09 -15.59 -21.47
CA ARG A 115 -9.54 -16.86 -21.03
C ARG A 115 -8.69 -16.74 -19.76
N HIS A 116 -7.89 -15.67 -19.69
CA HIS A 116 -7.06 -15.40 -18.52
C HIS A 116 -7.94 -15.13 -17.29
N ILE A 117 -8.91 -14.23 -17.38
CA ILE A 117 -9.84 -13.90 -16.31
C ILE A 117 -10.59 -15.15 -15.80
N VAL A 118 -11.15 -15.95 -16.72
CA VAL A 118 -11.87 -17.18 -16.32
C VAL A 118 -10.95 -18.19 -15.64
N LYS A 119 -9.71 -18.34 -16.12
CA LYS A 119 -8.72 -19.22 -15.50
C LYS A 119 -8.39 -18.78 -14.08
N ASP A 120 -8.14 -17.49 -13.88
CA ASP A 120 -7.77 -16.94 -12.58
C ASP A 120 -8.96 -16.95 -11.60
N SER A 121 -10.17 -16.67 -12.09
CA SER A 121 -11.39 -16.80 -11.29
C SER A 121 -11.62 -18.24 -10.81
N ILE A 122 -11.48 -19.24 -11.69
CA ILE A 122 -11.59 -20.65 -11.32
C ILE A 122 -10.57 -21.00 -10.23
N LYS A 123 -9.30 -20.57 -10.39
CA LYS A 123 -8.26 -20.75 -9.38
C LYS A 123 -8.60 -20.05 -8.06
N GLY A 124 -9.16 -18.86 -8.15
CA GLY A 124 -9.65 -18.10 -6.97
C GLY A 124 -10.72 -18.88 -6.18
N PHE A 125 -11.71 -19.49 -6.86
CA PHE A 125 -12.70 -20.36 -6.22
C PHE A 125 -12.06 -21.57 -5.54
N GLU A 126 -11.11 -22.23 -6.19
CA GLU A 126 -10.40 -23.39 -5.63
C GLU A 126 -9.63 -23.01 -4.36
N LEU A 127 -8.92 -21.87 -4.38
CA LEU A 127 -8.20 -21.33 -3.22
C LEU A 127 -9.13 -20.81 -2.11
N SER A 128 -10.37 -20.46 -2.44
CA SER A 128 -11.43 -20.10 -1.48
C SER A 128 -12.14 -21.32 -0.87
N GLY A 129 -11.71 -22.55 -1.25
CA GLY A 129 -12.21 -23.77 -0.65
C GLY A 129 -13.57 -24.21 -1.20
N VAL A 130 -13.97 -23.80 -2.41
CA VAL A 130 -15.26 -24.17 -3.05
C VAL A 130 -15.45 -25.69 -3.17
N ALA A 131 -14.37 -26.46 -3.30
CA ALA A 131 -14.40 -27.91 -3.39
C ALA A 131 -14.57 -28.62 -2.04
N LEU A 132 -14.39 -27.91 -0.92
CA LEU A 132 -14.52 -28.48 0.41
C LEU A 132 -15.99 -28.76 0.76
N LYS A 133 -16.23 -29.87 1.46
CA LYS A 133 -17.59 -30.33 1.80
C LYS A 133 -17.74 -30.55 3.31
N GLY A 134 -18.95 -30.40 3.79
CA GLY A 134 -19.31 -30.77 5.16
C GLY A 134 -18.49 -30.02 6.21
N ASN A 135 -17.82 -30.77 7.08
CA ASN A 135 -17.05 -30.20 8.19
C ASN A 135 -15.83 -29.40 7.72
N ASP A 136 -15.18 -29.82 6.63
CA ASP A 136 -13.97 -29.14 6.12
C ASP A 136 -14.32 -27.75 5.57
N SER A 137 -15.42 -27.61 4.84
CA SER A 137 -15.93 -26.31 4.36
C SER A 137 -16.26 -25.38 5.52
N LYS A 138 -16.97 -25.90 6.54
CA LYS A 138 -17.29 -25.13 7.74
C LYS A 138 -16.03 -24.68 8.47
N ARG A 139 -15.09 -25.61 8.65
CA ARG A 139 -13.81 -25.32 9.34
C ARG A 139 -12.98 -24.29 8.58
N PHE A 140 -12.92 -24.38 7.27
CA PHE A 140 -12.21 -23.42 6.42
C PHE A 140 -12.77 -22.00 6.59
N LYS A 141 -14.10 -21.84 6.59
CA LYS A 141 -14.75 -20.53 6.84
C LYS A 141 -14.42 -19.99 8.23
N GLU A 142 -14.51 -20.82 9.28
CA GLU A 142 -14.13 -20.44 10.65
C GLU A 142 -12.65 -19.95 10.73
N ILE A 143 -11.75 -20.62 10.01
CA ILE A 143 -10.34 -20.24 9.93
C ILE A 143 -10.19 -18.87 9.27
N GLN A 144 -10.84 -18.63 8.14
CA GLN A 144 -10.77 -17.33 7.43
C GLN A 144 -11.28 -16.18 8.31
N GLU A 145 -12.44 -16.35 8.94
CA GLU A 145 -12.99 -15.36 9.85
C GLU A 145 -12.03 -15.07 11.02
N ARG A 146 -11.46 -16.13 11.61
CA ARG A 146 -10.53 -15.99 12.73
C ARG A 146 -9.23 -15.32 12.33
N LEU A 147 -8.66 -15.66 11.16
CA LEU A 147 -7.45 -15.02 10.62
C LEU A 147 -7.66 -13.52 10.37
N SER A 148 -8.82 -13.10 9.89
CA SER A 148 -9.16 -11.69 9.72
C SER A 148 -9.13 -10.94 11.06
N VAL A 149 -9.74 -11.50 12.10
CA VAL A 149 -9.74 -10.93 13.46
C VAL A 149 -8.32 -10.83 14.02
N LEU A 150 -7.53 -11.89 13.87
CA LEU A 150 -6.15 -11.95 14.38
C LEU A 150 -5.24 -10.96 13.66
N SER A 151 -5.37 -10.81 12.34
CA SER A 151 -4.59 -9.85 11.56
C SER A 151 -4.88 -8.42 11.98
N ASN A 152 -6.13 -8.09 12.23
CA ASN A 152 -6.53 -6.78 12.78
C ASN A 152 -5.97 -6.57 14.18
N GLN A 153 -6.07 -7.60 15.06
CA GLN A 153 -5.52 -7.53 16.42
C GLN A 153 -4.00 -7.33 16.41
N PHE A 154 -3.28 -8.05 15.53
CA PHE A 154 -1.84 -7.88 15.35
C PHE A 154 -1.47 -6.44 15.01
N SER A 155 -2.11 -5.89 13.99
CA SER A 155 -1.86 -4.52 13.52
C SER A 155 -2.19 -3.48 14.60
N LYS A 156 -3.32 -3.65 15.29
CA LYS A 156 -3.73 -2.79 16.39
C LYS A 156 -2.74 -2.82 17.55
N ASN A 157 -2.24 -3.99 17.92
CA ASN A 157 -1.24 -4.12 18.99
C ASN A 157 0.07 -3.40 18.64
N VAL A 158 0.57 -3.54 17.40
CA VAL A 158 1.77 -2.82 16.93
C VAL A 158 1.57 -1.31 16.97
N LEU A 159 0.41 -0.82 16.50
CA LEU A 159 0.10 0.60 16.51
C LEU A 159 0.03 1.15 17.94
N GLN A 160 -0.67 0.46 18.84
CA GLN A 160 -0.81 0.87 20.22
C GLN A 160 0.53 0.79 20.99
N ALA A 161 1.34 -0.22 20.72
CA ALA A 161 2.70 -0.32 21.28
C ALA A 161 3.57 0.87 20.82
N THR A 162 3.53 1.20 19.53
CA THR A 162 4.22 2.37 18.96
C THR A 162 3.79 3.66 19.65
N ASN A 163 2.49 3.90 19.81
CA ASN A 163 1.95 5.12 20.38
C ASN A 163 2.16 5.22 21.91
N SER A 164 2.30 4.09 22.60
CA SER A 164 2.43 4.05 24.04
C SER A 164 3.81 4.45 24.56
N TRP A 165 4.83 4.40 23.70
CA TRP A 165 6.20 4.74 24.10
C TRP A 165 6.54 6.17 23.73
N LYS A 166 6.93 6.94 24.74
CA LYS A 166 7.41 8.33 24.58
C LYS A 166 8.48 8.58 25.63
N LYS A 167 9.45 9.41 25.28
CA LYS A 167 10.51 9.82 26.20
C LYS A 167 10.77 11.32 26.08
N SER A 168 10.67 12.04 27.21
CA SER A 168 11.16 13.42 27.30
C SER A 168 12.69 13.39 27.35
N VAL A 169 13.31 14.24 26.56
CA VAL A 169 14.76 14.37 26.41
C VAL A 169 15.17 15.83 26.49
N SER A 170 16.43 16.09 26.83
CA SER A 170 17.00 17.44 26.78
C SER A 170 17.40 17.81 25.34
N VAL A 171 17.60 19.08 25.07
CA VAL A 171 18.16 19.52 23.78
C VAL A 171 19.57 18.97 23.56
N ASP A 172 20.36 18.77 24.62
CA ASP A 172 21.71 18.21 24.53
C ASP A 172 21.70 16.74 24.11
N ASP A 173 20.64 15.99 24.44
CA ASP A 173 20.45 14.60 23.96
C ASP A 173 20.21 14.52 22.46
N LEU A 174 19.74 15.64 21.86
CA LEU A 174 19.45 15.79 20.45
C LEU A 174 20.56 16.51 19.68
N ASN A 175 21.77 16.60 20.24
CA ASN A 175 22.92 17.10 19.50
C ASN A 175 23.05 16.36 18.16
N GLY A 176 23.27 17.10 17.08
CA GLY A 176 23.29 16.60 15.71
C GLY A 176 22.01 16.89 14.92
N TYR A 177 20.90 17.25 15.59
CA TYR A 177 19.67 17.68 14.97
C TYR A 177 19.78 19.11 14.40
N GLY A 178 19.17 19.33 13.24
CA GLY A 178 18.86 20.67 12.75
C GLY A 178 17.51 21.16 13.27
N GLU A 179 17.14 22.40 12.93
CA GLU A 179 15.85 22.98 13.38
C GLU A 179 14.63 22.21 12.81
N ALA A 180 14.77 21.62 11.64
CA ALA A 180 13.71 20.83 11.02
C ALA A 180 13.37 19.58 11.86
N GLU A 181 14.40 18.84 12.29
CA GLU A 181 14.27 17.64 13.11
C GLU A 181 13.80 18.01 14.53
N LEU A 182 14.38 19.07 15.13
CA LEU A 182 13.95 19.57 16.43
C LEU A 182 12.47 19.97 16.45
N SER A 183 11.97 20.56 15.36
CA SER A 183 10.57 20.97 15.26
C SER A 183 9.58 19.80 15.35
N LYS A 184 9.98 18.61 14.88
CA LYS A 184 9.15 17.39 14.89
C LYS A 184 8.96 16.81 16.29
N VAL A 185 9.93 17.02 17.17
CA VAL A 185 9.93 16.46 18.56
C VAL A 185 9.59 17.50 19.61
N ARG A 186 9.39 18.78 19.24
CA ARG A 186 9.04 19.87 20.18
C ARG A 186 7.54 19.83 20.48
N VAL A 187 7.21 19.55 21.75
CA VAL A 187 5.82 19.48 22.25
C VAL A 187 5.70 20.34 23.50
N GLY A 188 4.89 21.40 23.48
CA GLY A 188 4.63 22.25 24.65
C GLY A 188 5.85 22.91 25.28
N GLY A 189 6.94 23.12 24.52
CA GLY A 189 8.20 23.69 25.00
C GLY A 189 9.22 22.64 25.47
N GLU A 190 8.87 21.38 25.52
CA GLU A 190 9.75 20.24 25.80
C GLU A 190 10.08 19.48 24.51
N TYR A 191 11.10 18.62 24.58
CA TYR A 191 11.43 17.70 23.50
C TYR A 191 10.99 16.27 23.88
N VAL A 192 10.15 15.66 23.03
CA VAL A 192 9.61 14.33 23.28
C VAL A 192 9.87 13.45 22.06
N VAL A 193 10.71 12.43 22.22
CA VAL A 193 10.93 11.40 21.19
C VAL A 193 9.89 10.29 21.31
N SER A 194 9.52 9.72 20.18
CA SER A 194 8.53 8.64 20.07
C SER A 194 9.01 7.56 19.12
N LEU A 195 8.23 6.47 18.98
CA LEU A 195 8.52 5.41 18.02
C LEU A 195 7.84 5.60 16.65
N GLN A 196 7.35 6.78 16.36
CA GLN A 196 6.87 7.11 15.02
C GLN A 196 8.05 7.09 14.04
N ILE A 197 7.83 6.50 12.85
CA ILE A 197 8.91 6.25 11.86
C ILE A 197 9.73 7.50 11.56
N PRO A 198 9.16 8.70 11.28
CA PRO A 198 9.98 9.86 10.98
C PRO A 198 10.88 10.29 12.15
N VAL A 199 10.38 10.21 13.39
CA VAL A 199 11.16 10.53 14.60
C VAL A 199 12.27 9.48 14.83
N TYR A 200 11.94 8.19 14.61
CA TYR A 200 12.88 7.09 14.72
C TYR A 200 14.03 7.23 13.71
N ILE A 201 13.72 7.48 12.45
CA ILE A 201 14.72 7.64 11.37
C ILE A 201 15.63 8.83 11.66
N ASP A 202 15.06 10.00 11.96
CA ASP A 202 15.86 11.20 12.30
C ASP A 202 16.80 10.91 13.47
N LEU A 203 16.32 10.23 14.51
CA LEU A 203 17.12 9.94 15.70
C LEU A 203 18.27 8.96 15.37
N MET A 204 18.00 7.89 14.62
CA MET A 204 19.03 6.94 14.22
C MET A 204 20.06 7.58 13.27
N THR A 205 19.67 8.58 12.49
CA THR A 205 20.55 9.22 11.49
C THR A 205 21.38 10.34 12.08
N TYR A 206 20.79 11.17 12.93
CA TYR A 206 21.40 12.46 13.30
C TYR A 206 21.80 12.59 14.76
N ALA A 207 21.14 11.91 15.70
CA ALA A 207 21.41 12.10 17.11
C ALA A 207 22.81 11.58 17.50
N GLU A 208 23.65 12.44 18.08
CA GLU A 208 25.00 12.08 18.53
C GLU A 208 24.99 11.19 19.79
N ASN A 209 23.94 11.29 20.60
CA ASN A 209 23.79 10.48 21.81
C ASN A 209 23.54 9.00 21.47
N ARG A 210 24.65 8.19 21.51
CA ARG A 210 24.62 6.76 21.21
C ARG A 210 23.69 5.97 22.14
N GLY A 211 23.66 6.35 23.44
CA GLY A 211 22.78 5.69 24.41
C GLY A 211 21.31 5.89 24.11
N LEU A 212 20.95 7.08 23.65
CA LEU A 212 19.59 7.38 23.22
C LEU A 212 19.22 6.60 21.93
N ARG A 213 20.14 6.51 20.96
CA ARG A 213 19.93 5.67 19.77
C ARG A 213 19.68 4.20 20.14
N GLU A 214 20.52 3.62 21.02
CA GLU A 214 20.36 2.24 21.50
C GLU A 214 18.99 2.04 22.15
N GLU A 215 18.58 2.92 23.06
CA GLU A 215 17.31 2.82 23.77
C GLU A 215 16.12 2.86 22.80
N VAL A 216 16.09 3.83 21.90
CA VAL A 216 15.01 3.99 20.92
C VAL A 216 15.00 2.85 19.91
N TYR A 217 16.17 2.39 19.45
CA TYR A 217 16.29 1.22 18.58
C TYR A 217 15.68 -0.02 19.24
N ARG A 218 16.09 -0.34 20.47
CA ARG A 218 15.58 -1.49 21.22
C ARG A 218 14.06 -1.38 21.44
N ALA A 219 13.58 -0.21 21.81
CA ALA A 219 12.16 0.04 21.95
C ALA A 219 11.39 -0.18 20.65
N TYR A 220 11.96 0.27 19.53
CA TYR A 220 11.34 0.15 18.22
C TYR A 220 11.26 -1.28 17.72
N ILE A 221 12.36 -2.05 17.76
CA ILE A 221 12.40 -3.42 17.22
C ILE A 221 11.65 -4.44 18.09
N SER A 222 11.45 -4.14 19.39
CA SER A 222 10.76 -5.03 20.33
C SER A 222 9.30 -4.62 20.60
N ARG A 223 8.71 -3.76 19.76
CA ARG A 223 7.29 -3.37 19.90
C ARG A 223 6.39 -4.59 19.82
N ALA A 224 5.33 -4.59 20.63
CA ALA A 224 4.35 -5.66 20.69
C ALA A 224 4.96 -7.07 20.85
N SER A 225 6.04 -7.18 21.63
CA SER A 225 6.68 -8.44 21.99
C SER A 225 6.81 -8.59 23.51
N ASP A 226 7.23 -9.75 23.96
CA ASP A 226 7.45 -10.07 25.38
C ASP A 226 8.74 -9.49 25.97
N VAL A 227 9.73 -9.20 25.10
CA VAL A 227 11.03 -8.67 25.51
C VAL A 227 11.10 -7.15 25.41
N GLY A 228 10.02 -6.52 24.94
CA GLY A 228 9.96 -5.09 24.74
C GLY A 228 9.62 -4.31 26.01
N ILE A 229 9.90 -3.01 25.97
CA ILE A 229 9.52 -2.05 27.00
C ILE A 229 8.09 -1.52 26.84
N THR A 230 7.38 -1.96 25.79
CA THR A 230 5.98 -1.65 25.57
C THR A 230 5.07 -2.53 26.44
N PRO A 231 3.86 -2.05 26.80
CA PRO A 231 2.99 -2.81 27.70
C PRO A 231 2.68 -4.22 27.18
N VAL A 232 2.79 -5.23 28.06
CA VAL A 232 2.55 -6.66 27.76
C VAL A 232 1.17 -6.93 27.15
N LYS A 233 0.18 -6.07 27.42
CA LYS A 233 -1.17 -6.18 26.82
C LYS A 233 -1.16 -6.07 25.28
N PHE A 234 -0.07 -5.62 24.68
CA PHE A 234 0.11 -5.52 23.24
C PHE A 234 0.97 -6.65 22.65
N ASP A 235 1.37 -7.63 23.46
CA ASP A 235 2.19 -8.75 23.03
C ASP A 235 1.48 -9.60 21.96
N ASN A 236 2.12 -9.74 20.81
CA ASN A 236 1.58 -10.44 19.64
C ASN A 236 1.97 -11.92 19.55
N ARG A 237 2.77 -12.47 20.47
CA ARG A 237 3.25 -13.87 20.34
C ARG A 237 2.10 -14.86 20.22
N GLN A 238 1.10 -14.78 21.11
CA GLN A 238 -0.06 -15.69 21.04
C GLN A 238 -0.87 -15.49 19.76
N VAL A 239 -0.97 -14.24 19.28
CA VAL A 239 -1.62 -13.91 18.02
C VAL A 239 -0.87 -14.55 16.84
N MET A 240 0.47 -14.45 16.83
CA MET A 240 1.33 -15.06 15.82
C MET A 240 1.23 -16.59 15.82
N ASP A 241 1.32 -17.21 16.98
CA ASP A 241 1.21 -18.68 17.13
C ASP A 241 -0.13 -19.19 16.57
N GLU A 242 -1.23 -18.51 16.88
CA GLU A 242 -2.55 -18.85 16.38
C GLU A 242 -2.66 -18.65 14.87
N ILE A 243 -2.14 -17.53 14.33
CA ILE A 243 -2.12 -17.27 12.88
C ILE A 243 -1.35 -18.36 12.15
N LEU A 244 -0.15 -18.73 12.61
CA LEU A 244 0.68 -19.76 11.97
C LEU A 244 -0.02 -21.11 11.97
N LYS A 245 -0.64 -21.49 13.10
CA LYS A 245 -1.40 -22.74 13.21
C LYS A 245 -2.59 -22.76 12.25
N LEU A 246 -3.39 -21.70 12.21
CA LEU A 246 -4.55 -21.61 11.34
C LEU A 246 -4.19 -21.59 9.85
N ARG A 247 -3.11 -20.89 9.47
CA ARG A 247 -2.58 -20.90 8.10
C ARG A 247 -2.13 -22.29 7.67
N SER A 248 -1.45 -23.02 8.55
CA SER A 248 -1.05 -24.41 8.28
C SER A 248 -2.27 -25.30 8.09
N GLU A 249 -3.26 -25.23 8.99
CA GLU A 249 -4.49 -26.02 8.91
C GLU A 249 -5.27 -25.71 7.63
N MET A 250 -5.40 -24.42 7.27
CA MET A 250 -6.07 -23.98 6.04
C MET A 250 -5.43 -24.56 4.78
N SER A 251 -4.10 -24.55 4.71
CA SER A 251 -3.36 -25.10 3.57
C SER A 251 -3.56 -26.60 3.42
N ILE A 252 -3.53 -27.34 4.53
CA ILE A 252 -3.78 -28.79 4.55
C ILE A 252 -5.20 -29.12 4.08
N LEU A 253 -6.21 -28.35 4.49
CA LEU A 253 -7.59 -28.51 4.02
C LEU A 253 -7.71 -28.38 2.50
N LEU A 254 -6.88 -27.51 1.89
CA LEU A 254 -6.83 -27.33 0.43
C LEU A 254 -5.91 -28.35 -0.28
N GLY A 255 -5.34 -29.33 0.44
CA GLY A 255 -4.44 -30.35 -0.12
C GLY A 255 -3.03 -29.85 -0.38
N LEU A 256 -2.63 -28.72 0.21
CA LEU A 256 -1.29 -28.15 0.11
C LEU A 256 -0.45 -28.52 1.35
N SER A 257 0.88 -28.60 1.20
CA SER A 257 1.75 -29.04 2.28
C SER A 257 1.94 -27.97 3.37
N ASN A 258 1.87 -26.69 2.98
CA ASN A 258 2.09 -25.57 3.87
C ASN A 258 1.54 -24.25 3.30
N TYR A 259 1.56 -23.18 4.12
CA TYR A 259 1.05 -21.87 3.72
C TYR A 259 1.92 -21.17 2.67
N ALA A 260 3.20 -21.47 2.56
CA ALA A 260 4.04 -20.89 1.50
C ALA A 260 3.59 -21.39 0.12
N GLU A 261 3.28 -22.69 -0.01
CA GLU A 261 2.67 -23.24 -1.24
C GLU A 261 1.32 -22.59 -1.56
N TYR A 262 0.46 -22.39 -0.55
CA TYR A 262 -0.80 -21.62 -0.73
C TYR A 262 -0.53 -20.21 -1.24
N SER A 263 0.41 -19.52 -0.62
CA SER A 263 0.73 -18.11 -0.91
C SER A 263 1.21 -17.89 -2.34
N VAL A 264 2.01 -18.81 -2.90
CA VAL A 264 2.52 -18.66 -4.27
C VAL A 264 1.50 -19.04 -5.35
N GLN A 265 0.39 -19.68 -4.99
CA GLN A 265 -0.64 -20.06 -5.97
C GLN A 265 -1.19 -18.89 -6.79
N SER A 266 -1.26 -17.68 -6.22
CA SER A 266 -1.74 -16.46 -6.87
C SER A 266 -0.59 -15.53 -7.32
N LYS A 267 0.64 -16.03 -7.39
CA LYS A 267 1.83 -15.26 -7.75
C LYS A 267 2.43 -15.74 -9.08
N MET A 268 3.41 -14.98 -9.60
CA MET A 268 4.14 -15.33 -10.81
C MET A 268 5.19 -16.43 -10.55
N VAL A 269 5.71 -16.50 -9.34
CA VAL A 269 6.69 -17.50 -8.95
C VAL A 269 6.04 -18.89 -8.85
N ASP A 270 6.73 -19.91 -9.35
CA ASP A 270 6.17 -21.27 -9.47
C ASP A 270 6.13 -22.03 -8.13
N SER A 271 7.08 -21.77 -7.23
CA SER A 271 7.17 -22.51 -5.95
C SER A 271 7.89 -21.75 -4.86
N PRO A 272 7.71 -22.12 -3.57
CA PRO A 272 8.50 -21.58 -2.47
C PRO A 272 10.00 -21.81 -2.62
N GLU A 273 10.41 -22.93 -3.19
CA GLU A 273 11.81 -23.27 -3.43
C GLU A 273 12.45 -22.28 -4.41
N ALA A 274 11.72 -21.90 -5.49
CA ALA A 274 12.19 -20.88 -6.44
C ALA A 274 12.42 -19.52 -5.76
N VAL A 275 11.61 -19.16 -4.76
CA VAL A 275 11.83 -17.96 -3.94
C VAL A 275 13.10 -18.08 -3.11
N ILE A 276 13.31 -19.23 -2.46
CA ILE A 276 14.50 -19.49 -1.64
C ILE A 276 15.77 -19.44 -2.51
N ASP A 277 15.78 -20.17 -3.63
CA ASP A 277 16.92 -20.17 -4.57
C ASP A 277 17.27 -18.76 -5.07
N PHE A 278 16.26 -17.95 -5.37
CA PHE A 278 16.45 -16.55 -5.77
C PHE A 278 17.09 -15.74 -4.65
N LEU A 279 16.58 -15.85 -3.42
CA LEU A 279 17.11 -15.11 -2.26
C LEU A 279 18.52 -15.57 -1.89
N GLU A 280 18.81 -16.88 -1.92
CA GLU A 280 20.15 -17.42 -1.65
C GLU A 280 21.16 -16.89 -2.66
N LYS A 281 20.78 -16.83 -3.96
CA LYS A 281 21.64 -16.25 -4.99
C LYS A 281 21.89 -14.76 -4.76
N LEU A 282 20.91 -14.00 -4.31
CA LEU A 282 21.10 -12.58 -3.96
C LEU A 282 22.06 -12.44 -2.76
N VAL A 283 21.92 -13.28 -1.74
CA VAL A 283 22.84 -13.32 -0.59
C VAL A 283 24.25 -13.62 -1.05
N GLU A 284 24.45 -14.65 -1.88
CA GLU A 284 25.76 -15.01 -2.41
C GLU A 284 26.44 -13.84 -3.13
N LEU A 285 25.68 -13.13 -3.98
CA LEU A 285 26.19 -12.01 -4.78
C LEU A 285 26.48 -10.75 -3.96
N SER A 286 25.71 -10.50 -2.88
CA SER A 286 25.79 -9.26 -2.10
C SER A 286 26.65 -9.38 -0.82
N HIS A 287 26.82 -10.58 -0.27
CA HIS A 287 27.43 -10.78 1.05
C HIS A 287 28.85 -10.21 1.17
N LEU A 288 29.69 -10.43 0.15
CA LEU A 288 31.08 -9.94 0.16
C LEU A 288 31.12 -8.41 0.17
N GLN A 289 30.30 -7.77 -0.65
CA GLN A 289 30.22 -6.31 -0.70
C GLN A 289 29.68 -5.74 0.62
N ALA A 290 28.57 -6.27 1.13
CA ALA A 290 27.98 -5.83 2.39
C ALA A 290 28.98 -5.96 3.58
N THR A 291 29.78 -7.04 3.60
CA THR A 291 30.81 -7.25 4.62
C THR A 291 31.95 -6.21 4.47
N THR A 292 32.33 -5.87 3.25
CA THR A 292 33.35 -4.86 2.98
C THR A 292 32.85 -3.47 3.39
N GLU A 293 31.64 -3.10 3.01
CA GLU A 293 31.01 -1.82 3.37
C GLU A 293 30.86 -1.66 4.89
N LEU A 294 30.45 -2.73 5.58
CA LEU A 294 30.38 -2.72 7.06
C LEU A 294 31.76 -2.49 7.68
N LYS A 295 32.81 -3.15 7.15
CA LYS A 295 34.17 -2.97 7.63
C LYS A 295 34.67 -1.53 7.39
N ASP A 296 34.43 -0.98 6.21
CA ASP A 296 34.80 0.41 5.89
C ASP A 296 34.11 1.40 6.84
N LEU A 297 32.87 1.10 7.20
CA LEU A 297 32.09 1.91 8.15
C LEU A 297 32.63 1.77 9.58
N GLU A 298 33.03 0.57 10.03
CA GLU A 298 33.69 0.31 11.33
C GLU A 298 35.08 0.99 11.40
N ASP A 299 35.86 0.91 10.33
CA ASP A 299 37.17 1.57 10.24
C ASP A 299 36.99 3.11 10.30
N PHE A 300 35.95 3.66 9.70
CA PHE A 300 35.61 5.07 9.81
C PHE A 300 35.16 5.46 11.24
N ALA A 301 34.35 4.64 11.89
CA ALA A 301 33.88 4.87 13.25
C ALA A 301 34.97 4.67 14.33
N GLY A 302 35.99 3.87 14.04
CA GLY A 302 37.05 3.51 14.96
C GLY A 302 36.69 2.45 16.01
N HIS A 303 35.53 1.79 15.83
CA HIS A 303 35.07 0.71 16.71
C HIS A 303 34.03 -0.16 15.97
N SER A 304 33.79 -1.36 16.50
CA SER A 304 32.69 -2.22 15.97
C SER A 304 31.34 -1.59 16.16
N LEU A 305 30.51 -1.67 15.12
CA LEU A 305 29.20 -1.06 15.07
C LEU A 305 28.10 -2.00 15.55
N MET A 306 27.15 -1.42 16.24
CA MET A 306 25.88 -2.06 16.58
C MET A 306 24.78 -1.58 15.62
N PRO A 307 23.66 -2.28 15.51
CA PRO A 307 22.58 -1.89 14.59
C PRO A 307 22.12 -0.42 14.70
N TRP A 308 22.10 0.13 15.90
CA TRP A 308 21.74 1.54 16.15
C TRP A 308 22.83 2.56 15.77
N ASP A 309 23.99 2.08 15.32
CA ASP A 309 25.10 2.92 14.88
C ASP A 309 25.13 3.07 13.34
N LEU A 310 24.53 2.11 12.61
CA LEU A 310 24.68 2.00 11.16
C LEU A 310 24.20 3.26 10.42
N MET A 311 22.98 3.70 10.64
CA MET A 311 22.43 4.89 9.97
C MET A 311 23.24 6.15 10.31
N PHE A 312 23.63 6.31 11.57
CA PHE A 312 24.41 7.46 12.02
C PHE A 312 25.79 7.54 11.33
N TYR A 313 26.55 6.44 11.35
CA TYR A 313 27.88 6.44 10.75
C TYR A 313 27.81 6.44 9.22
N SER A 314 26.79 5.86 8.61
CA SER A 314 26.56 5.96 7.17
C SER A 314 26.37 7.41 6.74
N GLU A 315 25.54 8.18 7.44
CA GLU A 315 25.36 9.61 7.17
C GLU A 315 26.65 10.41 7.40
N LYS A 316 27.38 10.13 8.48
CA LYS A 316 28.67 10.79 8.77
C LYS A 316 29.73 10.48 7.71
N LEU A 317 29.80 9.24 7.25
CA LEU A 317 30.72 8.82 6.17
C LEU A 317 30.34 9.49 4.85
N LYS A 318 29.06 9.51 4.52
CA LYS A 318 28.52 10.23 3.35
C LYS A 318 28.92 11.70 3.36
N GLN A 319 28.73 12.38 4.51
CA GLN A 319 29.14 13.80 4.67
C GLN A 319 30.66 13.96 4.48
N LYS A 320 31.49 13.03 4.97
CA LYS A 320 32.94 13.09 4.80
C LYS A 320 33.37 12.88 3.36
N ILE A 321 32.77 11.92 2.65
CA ILE A 321 33.15 11.56 1.29
C ILE A 321 32.73 12.65 0.30
N PHE A 322 31.49 13.12 0.42
CA PHE A 322 30.88 14.02 -0.55
C PHE A 322 30.94 15.49 -0.15
N ASN A 323 31.34 15.79 1.10
CA ASN A 323 31.45 17.15 1.66
C ASN A 323 30.14 17.97 1.58
N PHE A 324 28.99 17.30 1.64
CA PHE A 324 27.66 17.94 1.75
C PHE A 324 26.71 17.13 2.66
N LYS A 325 25.69 17.79 3.16
CA LYS A 325 24.58 17.16 3.88
C LYS A 325 23.39 16.98 2.96
N SER A 326 22.59 15.96 3.15
CA SER A 326 21.36 15.77 2.37
C SER A 326 20.42 16.99 2.42
N ALA A 327 20.40 17.69 3.56
CA ALA A 327 19.64 18.93 3.71
C ALA A 327 20.10 20.07 2.78
N ASP A 328 21.35 20.08 2.35
CA ASP A 328 21.90 21.11 1.46
C ASP A 328 21.35 21.01 0.03
N LEU A 329 20.77 19.86 -0.32
CA LEU A 329 20.15 19.61 -1.63
C LEU A 329 18.70 20.10 -1.69
N LYS A 330 17.98 20.15 -0.59
CA LYS A 330 16.54 20.53 -0.55
C LYS A 330 16.21 21.84 -1.29
N PRO A 331 17.02 22.91 -1.22
CA PRO A 331 16.73 24.16 -1.95
C PRO A 331 16.68 24.00 -3.48
N TYR A 332 17.28 22.94 -4.02
CA TYR A 332 17.26 22.65 -5.46
C TYR A 332 15.99 21.90 -5.90
N PHE A 333 15.22 21.37 -4.94
CA PHE A 333 14.03 20.56 -5.18
C PHE A 333 12.76 21.19 -4.61
N PRO A 334 12.39 22.41 -5.04
CA PRO A 334 11.07 22.93 -4.69
C PRO A 334 9.99 22.10 -5.41
N GLU A 335 8.89 21.87 -4.71
CA GLU A 335 7.76 21.05 -5.19
C GLU A 335 7.37 21.34 -6.65
N SER A 336 7.23 22.63 -6.98
CA SER A 336 6.81 23.03 -8.33
C SER A 336 7.76 22.55 -9.42
N SER A 337 9.09 22.58 -9.16
CA SER A 337 10.09 22.07 -10.11
C SER A 337 10.06 20.58 -10.21
N VAL A 338 9.94 19.86 -9.06
CA VAL A 338 9.88 18.40 -9.02
C VAL A 338 8.65 17.88 -9.79
N LEU A 339 7.48 18.47 -9.56
CA LEU A 339 6.27 18.05 -10.26
C LEU A 339 6.31 18.40 -11.74
N SER A 340 6.87 19.55 -12.12
CA SER A 340 7.08 19.90 -13.53
C SER A 340 8.00 18.91 -14.24
N GLY A 341 9.13 18.54 -13.62
CA GLY A 341 10.05 17.54 -14.13
C GLY A 341 9.44 16.15 -14.24
N LEU A 342 8.66 15.73 -13.23
CA LEU A 342 7.90 14.47 -13.29
C LEU A 342 6.92 14.46 -14.46
N PHE A 343 6.12 15.52 -14.64
CA PHE A 343 5.12 15.58 -15.71
C PHE A 343 5.79 15.59 -17.09
N GLU A 344 6.90 16.31 -17.25
CA GLU A 344 7.68 16.30 -18.48
C GLU A 344 8.26 14.90 -18.77
N THR A 345 8.80 14.24 -17.76
CA THR A 345 9.31 12.87 -17.87
C THR A 345 8.21 11.91 -18.34
N ILE A 346 7.04 11.97 -17.72
CA ILE A 346 5.88 11.13 -18.09
C ILE A 346 5.42 11.44 -19.51
N GLN A 347 5.34 12.70 -19.89
CA GLN A 347 4.98 13.11 -21.24
C GLN A 347 5.96 12.56 -22.29
N ASN A 348 7.24 12.62 -22.01
CA ASN A 348 8.29 12.13 -22.92
C ASN A 348 8.28 10.60 -23.04
N LEU A 349 7.98 9.88 -21.95
CA LEU A 349 7.97 8.41 -21.95
C LEU A 349 6.71 7.82 -22.57
N TYR A 350 5.56 8.42 -22.29
CA TYR A 350 4.26 7.79 -22.60
C TYR A 350 3.42 8.60 -23.60
N SER A 351 3.92 9.76 -24.03
CA SER A 351 3.18 10.67 -24.95
C SER A 351 1.81 11.10 -24.39
N VAL A 352 1.71 11.26 -23.07
CA VAL A 352 0.51 11.73 -22.37
C VAL A 352 0.79 13.07 -21.70
N LYS A 353 -0.21 13.94 -21.68
CA LYS A 353 -0.16 15.24 -21.02
C LYS A 353 -0.82 15.17 -19.65
N LEU A 354 -0.17 15.73 -18.63
CA LEU A 354 -0.72 15.89 -17.30
C LEU A 354 -1.10 17.36 -17.08
N THR A 355 -2.35 17.58 -16.66
CA THR A 355 -2.88 18.93 -16.44
C THR A 355 -3.59 18.97 -15.10
N GLU A 356 -3.22 19.91 -14.24
CA GLU A 356 -3.97 20.14 -13.00
C GLU A 356 -5.30 20.82 -13.33
N ILE A 357 -6.39 20.28 -12.81
CA ILE A 357 -7.75 20.76 -12.99
C ILE A 357 -8.35 21.19 -11.65
N LYS A 358 -9.34 22.09 -11.69
CA LYS A 358 -10.10 22.48 -10.50
C LYS A 358 -11.30 21.57 -10.35
N GLU A 359 -11.33 20.83 -9.24
CA GLU A 359 -12.44 19.97 -8.86
C GLU A 359 -12.56 20.00 -7.33
N ASP A 360 -13.76 19.86 -6.80
CA ASP A 360 -13.98 19.80 -5.35
C ASP A 360 -13.44 18.48 -4.80
N CYS A 361 -12.68 18.56 -3.71
CA CYS A 361 -12.04 17.44 -3.06
C CYS A 361 -12.35 17.39 -1.57
N TYR A 362 -11.95 16.28 -0.94
CA TYR A 362 -12.10 16.07 0.51
C TYR A 362 -11.20 16.98 1.37
N HIS A 363 -10.13 17.54 0.81
CA HIS A 363 -9.20 18.44 1.51
C HIS A 363 -8.64 19.49 0.55
N PRO A 364 -8.42 20.76 0.98
CA PRO A 364 -7.94 21.84 0.12
C PRO A 364 -6.53 21.62 -0.45
N ASP A 365 -5.71 20.80 0.19
CA ASP A 365 -4.35 20.46 -0.28
C ASP A 365 -4.33 19.37 -1.36
N VAL A 366 -5.46 18.73 -1.64
CA VAL A 366 -5.54 17.71 -2.67
C VAL A 366 -5.62 18.34 -4.04
N ARG A 367 -4.73 17.94 -4.93
CA ARG A 367 -4.67 18.39 -6.31
C ARG A 367 -5.28 17.33 -7.21
N VAL A 368 -6.00 17.75 -8.25
CA VAL A 368 -6.58 16.84 -9.22
C VAL A 368 -5.82 16.97 -10.53
N ILE A 369 -5.28 15.86 -11.00
CA ILE A 369 -4.44 15.80 -12.21
C ILE A 369 -5.18 14.96 -13.24
N MET A 370 -5.43 15.54 -14.39
CA MET A 370 -6.01 14.88 -15.57
C MET A 370 -4.88 14.39 -16.47
N LEU A 371 -4.96 13.14 -16.91
CA LEU A 371 -4.12 12.58 -17.97
C LEU A 371 -4.89 12.63 -19.27
N GLU A 372 -4.23 13.10 -20.33
CA GLU A 372 -4.80 13.23 -21.68
C GLU A 372 -3.82 12.70 -22.72
N ASP A 373 -4.33 11.97 -23.72
CA ASP A 373 -3.61 11.64 -24.94
C ASP A 373 -4.12 12.50 -26.12
N GLU A 374 -3.74 12.18 -27.34
CA GLU A 374 -4.17 12.87 -28.55
C GLU A 374 -5.70 12.78 -28.82
N ASN A 375 -6.38 11.82 -28.19
CA ASN A 375 -7.81 11.58 -28.33
C ASN A 375 -8.64 12.21 -27.19
N GLY A 376 -7.98 12.70 -26.12
CA GLY A 376 -8.62 13.36 -24.98
C GLY A 376 -8.28 12.71 -23.64
N PRO A 377 -9.13 12.92 -22.62
CA PRO A 377 -8.90 12.39 -21.28
C PRO A 377 -8.84 10.86 -21.24
N ILE A 378 -7.81 10.31 -20.58
CA ILE A 378 -7.58 8.87 -20.40
C ILE A 378 -7.57 8.42 -18.95
N GLY A 379 -7.45 9.35 -17.99
CA GLY A 379 -7.46 9.01 -16.58
C GLY A 379 -7.33 10.21 -15.67
N LYS A 380 -7.56 10.01 -14.35
CA LYS A 380 -7.52 11.06 -13.35
C LYS A 380 -6.83 10.61 -12.07
N ILE A 381 -6.04 11.50 -11.46
CA ILE A 381 -5.37 11.28 -10.18
C ILE A 381 -5.85 12.32 -9.16
N TYR A 382 -6.24 11.87 -7.97
CA TYR A 382 -6.33 12.70 -6.78
C TYR A 382 -5.01 12.59 -6.01
N PHE A 383 -4.24 13.68 -6.02
CA PHE A 383 -2.88 13.73 -5.51
C PHE A 383 -2.82 14.44 -4.17
N ASP A 384 -2.67 13.66 -3.11
CA ASP A 384 -2.66 14.08 -1.71
C ASP A 384 -1.25 13.93 -1.11
N VAL A 385 -0.44 14.98 -1.20
CA VAL A 385 1.02 14.91 -0.99
C VAL A 385 1.42 15.10 0.48
N TYR A 386 0.73 15.98 1.20
CA TYR A 386 1.25 16.48 2.47
C TYR A 386 0.79 15.67 3.68
N ALA A 387 1.70 15.57 4.65
CA ALA A 387 1.37 15.03 5.97
C ALA A 387 0.42 15.99 6.71
N ARG A 388 -0.54 15.42 7.43
CA ARG A 388 -1.43 16.15 8.33
C ARG A 388 -1.96 15.27 9.46
N GLU A 389 -2.50 15.88 10.49
CA GLU A 389 -3.20 15.17 11.55
C GLU A 389 -4.36 14.36 10.96
N ASN A 390 -4.61 13.17 11.51
CA ASN A 390 -5.67 12.25 11.06
C ASN A 390 -5.47 11.65 9.66
N LYS A 391 -4.27 11.76 9.09
CA LYS A 391 -3.86 11.06 7.87
C LYS A 391 -2.89 9.94 8.21
N ARG A 392 -3.14 8.74 7.67
CA ARG A 392 -2.25 7.59 7.83
C ARG A 392 -0.87 7.91 7.23
N GLY A 393 0.19 7.58 7.95
CA GLY A 393 1.56 7.74 7.48
C GLY A 393 1.95 6.77 6.37
N GLY A 394 3.04 7.08 5.66
CA GLY A 394 3.52 6.34 4.50
C GLY A 394 3.12 6.97 3.17
N ALA A 395 3.46 6.30 2.07
CA ALA A 395 3.00 6.65 0.73
C ALA A 395 2.31 5.43 0.12
N TRP A 396 1.34 5.64 -0.74
CA TRP A 396 0.65 4.57 -1.45
C TRP A 396 -0.19 5.11 -2.61
N MET A 397 -0.38 4.28 -3.62
CA MET A 397 -1.44 4.44 -4.58
C MET A 397 -2.62 3.52 -4.22
N SER A 398 -3.84 3.97 -4.43
CA SER A 398 -5.04 3.13 -4.44
C SER A 398 -5.96 3.55 -5.59
N ASP A 399 -6.69 2.60 -6.14
CA ASP A 399 -7.64 2.85 -7.21
C ASP A 399 -9.01 3.26 -6.66
N PHE A 400 -9.65 4.20 -7.36
CA PHE A 400 -11.08 4.46 -7.16
C PHE A 400 -11.92 3.59 -8.09
N GLN A 401 -11.52 3.53 -9.35
CA GLN A 401 -12.14 2.68 -10.36
C GLN A 401 -11.16 2.38 -11.50
N GLY A 402 -11.28 1.19 -12.09
CA GLY A 402 -10.58 0.82 -13.31
C GLY A 402 -11.26 1.36 -14.57
N LEU A 403 -10.65 1.09 -15.72
CA LEU A 403 -11.27 1.33 -17.02
C LEU A 403 -12.46 0.36 -17.20
N TYR A 404 -13.66 0.91 -17.31
CA TYR A 404 -14.87 0.10 -17.47
C TYR A 404 -15.93 0.83 -18.30
N LYS A 405 -16.32 0.25 -19.43
CA LYS A 405 -17.27 0.87 -20.39
C LYS A 405 -16.82 2.29 -20.75
N ASP A 406 -17.65 3.29 -20.46
CA ASP A 406 -17.37 4.70 -20.71
C ASP A 406 -16.70 5.42 -19.51
N SER A 407 -16.36 4.67 -18.46
CA SER A 407 -15.72 5.24 -17.25
C SER A 407 -14.20 5.20 -17.37
N LEU A 408 -13.56 6.35 -17.19
CA LEU A 408 -12.10 6.45 -17.14
C LEU A 408 -11.55 5.88 -15.82
N PRO A 409 -10.34 5.32 -15.82
CA PRO A 409 -9.67 4.91 -14.61
C PRO A 409 -9.32 6.13 -13.74
N VAL A 410 -9.43 5.97 -12.43
CA VAL A 410 -9.16 7.01 -11.43
C VAL A 410 -8.36 6.43 -10.29
N ALA A 411 -7.29 7.13 -9.89
CA ALA A 411 -6.40 6.74 -8.80
C ALA A 411 -6.32 7.81 -7.71
N PHE A 412 -6.05 7.37 -6.49
CA PHE A 412 -5.56 8.18 -5.39
C PHE A 412 -4.06 7.94 -5.23
N VAL A 413 -3.27 9.01 -5.25
CA VAL A 413 -1.84 8.98 -4.91
C VAL A 413 -1.65 9.77 -3.63
N VAL A 414 -1.17 9.11 -2.60
CA VAL A 414 -1.05 9.67 -1.25
C VAL A 414 0.40 9.59 -0.80
N CYS A 415 0.93 10.72 -0.32
CA CYS A 415 2.22 10.79 0.34
C CYS A 415 2.08 11.48 1.72
N ASN A 416 3.16 11.56 2.47
CA ASN A 416 3.21 12.25 3.76
C ASN A 416 4.46 13.14 3.83
N LEU A 417 4.59 14.04 2.86
CA LEU A 417 5.71 14.96 2.72
C LEU A 417 5.49 16.23 3.51
N ASN A 418 6.55 17.05 3.63
CA ASN A 418 6.46 18.33 4.30
C ASN A 418 5.59 19.31 3.51
N SER A 419 4.65 19.97 4.17
CA SER A 419 3.80 20.99 3.55
C SER A 419 4.53 22.33 3.39
N PRO A 420 4.09 23.23 2.47
CA PRO A 420 4.51 24.62 2.43
C PRO A 420 4.30 25.30 3.79
N LYS A 421 5.24 26.12 4.23
CA LYS A 421 5.18 26.77 5.53
C LYS A 421 5.66 28.22 5.45
N ASP A 422 4.99 29.10 6.16
CA ASP A 422 5.36 30.53 6.26
C ASP A 422 5.51 31.25 4.90
N GLY A 423 4.66 30.90 3.93
CA GLY A 423 4.69 31.45 2.57
C GLY A 423 5.86 30.94 1.70
N LYS A 424 6.63 29.96 2.18
CA LYS A 424 7.69 29.30 1.43
C LYS A 424 7.18 28.00 0.79
N PRO A 425 7.62 27.66 -0.42
CA PRO A 425 7.24 26.40 -1.07
C PRO A 425 7.74 25.18 -0.25
N ALA A 426 7.09 24.06 -0.42
CA ALA A 426 7.63 22.78 0.05
C ALA A 426 8.96 22.49 -0.67
N LEU A 427 9.94 22.02 0.09
CA LEU A 427 11.24 21.59 -0.43
C LEU A 427 11.38 20.11 -0.11
N PHE A 428 11.61 19.32 -1.15
CA PHE A 428 11.73 17.86 -1.02
C PHE A 428 13.20 17.44 -0.87
N ASP A 429 13.42 16.33 -0.17
CA ASP A 429 14.69 15.63 -0.28
C ASP A 429 14.64 14.60 -1.42
N PHE A 430 15.78 13.97 -1.70
CA PHE A 430 15.87 13.07 -2.83
C PHE A 430 14.99 11.81 -2.65
N ASP A 431 14.89 11.30 -1.43
CA ASP A 431 14.08 10.10 -1.14
C ASP A 431 12.58 10.41 -1.28
N GLU A 432 12.17 11.64 -0.93
CA GLU A 432 10.81 12.13 -1.16
C GLU A 432 10.48 12.21 -2.66
N ILE A 433 11.44 12.62 -3.48
CA ILE A 433 11.29 12.64 -4.96
C ILE A 433 11.14 11.21 -5.49
N VAL A 434 12.01 10.30 -5.09
CA VAL A 434 11.94 8.88 -5.47
C VAL A 434 10.57 8.31 -5.11
N THR A 435 10.07 8.63 -3.91
CA THR A 435 8.74 8.19 -3.46
C THR A 435 7.63 8.72 -4.38
N ILE A 436 7.66 9.98 -4.78
CA ILE A 436 6.66 10.55 -5.71
C ILE A 436 6.69 9.82 -7.06
N PHE A 437 7.88 9.59 -7.61
CA PHE A 437 8.03 8.88 -8.88
C PHE A 437 7.52 7.43 -8.77
N HIS A 438 7.80 6.76 -7.66
CA HIS A 438 7.30 5.42 -7.33
C HIS A 438 5.76 5.38 -7.36
N GLU A 439 5.09 6.22 -6.58
CA GLU A 439 3.63 6.24 -6.49
C GLU A 439 2.97 6.62 -7.83
N PHE A 440 3.62 7.52 -8.59
CA PHE A 440 3.18 7.79 -9.96
C PHE A 440 3.38 6.60 -10.89
N GLY A 441 4.39 5.75 -10.68
CA GLY A 441 4.55 4.50 -11.43
C GLY A 441 3.35 3.56 -11.28
N HIS A 442 2.85 3.38 -10.06
CA HIS A 442 1.61 2.65 -9.80
C HIS A 442 0.39 3.32 -10.45
N ALA A 443 0.27 4.65 -10.30
CA ALA A 443 -0.84 5.38 -10.91
C ALA A 443 -0.84 5.26 -12.44
N LEU A 444 0.31 5.39 -13.09
CA LEU A 444 0.45 5.22 -14.53
C LEU A 444 0.09 3.80 -14.98
N HIS A 445 0.53 2.77 -14.23
CA HIS A 445 0.13 1.39 -14.49
C HIS A 445 -1.39 1.23 -14.47
N HIS A 446 -2.06 1.84 -13.49
CA HIS A 446 -3.52 1.81 -13.39
C HIS A 446 -4.20 2.60 -14.50
N LEU A 447 -3.74 3.81 -14.79
CA LEU A 447 -4.42 4.75 -15.69
C LEU A 447 -4.18 4.49 -17.18
N LEU A 448 -3.03 3.92 -17.56
CA LEU A 448 -2.69 3.62 -18.96
C LEU A 448 -3.20 2.25 -19.41
N THR A 449 -4.02 1.60 -18.61
CA THR A 449 -4.61 0.30 -18.96
C THR A 449 -5.44 0.36 -20.22
N LYS A 450 -5.39 -0.72 -21.01
CA LYS A 450 -6.27 -0.95 -22.16
C LYS A 450 -7.23 -2.11 -21.92
N VAL A 451 -7.17 -2.71 -20.73
CA VAL A 451 -8.08 -3.77 -20.30
C VAL A 451 -9.36 -3.15 -19.76
N THR A 452 -10.51 -3.56 -20.28
CA THR A 452 -11.82 -2.98 -19.96
C THR A 452 -12.65 -3.83 -18.99
N PHE A 453 -12.05 -4.82 -18.38
CA PHE A 453 -12.67 -5.69 -17.38
C PHE A 453 -12.19 -5.27 -15.99
N PRO A 454 -13.03 -4.76 -15.07
CA PRO A 454 -12.64 -4.24 -13.76
C PRO A 454 -11.77 -5.19 -12.94
N CYS A 455 -12.04 -6.49 -12.99
CA CYS A 455 -11.26 -7.51 -12.28
C CYS A 455 -9.81 -7.67 -12.78
N ALA A 456 -9.46 -7.12 -13.94
CA ALA A 456 -8.14 -7.21 -14.55
C ALA A 456 -7.62 -5.87 -15.11
N ALA A 457 -8.34 -4.77 -14.89
CA ALA A 457 -7.98 -3.46 -15.42
C ALA A 457 -6.98 -2.73 -14.49
N GLY A 458 -5.92 -2.17 -15.07
CA GLY A 458 -4.92 -1.41 -14.33
C GLY A 458 -4.17 -2.27 -13.33
N ILE A 459 -4.24 -1.92 -12.04
CA ILE A 459 -3.57 -2.65 -10.97
C ILE A 459 -4.35 -3.90 -10.53
N SER A 460 -5.63 -4.01 -10.89
CA SER A 460 -6.47 -5.16 -10.53
C SER A 460 -6.00 -6.44 -11.21
N GLY A 461 -5.99 -7.55 -10.48
CA GLY A 461 -5.58 -8.86 -11.00
C GLY A 461 -4.08 -9.02 -11.25
N VAL A 462 -3.25 -8.02 -10.94
CA VAL A 462 -1.79 -8.11 -11.05
C VAL A 462 -1.26 -9.03 -9.93
N PRO A 463 -0.42 -10.03 -10.26
CA PRO A 463 0.23 -10.83 -9.24
C PRO A 463 1.04 -9.97 -8.27
N TRP A 464 0.90 -10.23 -6.97
CA TRP A 464 1.48 -9.38 -5.92
C TRP A 464 3.01 -9.26 -5.97
N ASP A 465 3.70 -10.28 -6.49
CA ASP A 465 5.15 -10.27 -6.72
C ASP A 465 5.60 -9.55 -8.01
N GLY A 466 4.64 -9.07 -8.80
CA GLY A 466 4.90 -8.24 -9.99
C GLY A 466 4.41 -6.80 -9.85
N VAL A 467 3.72 -6.44 -8.77
CA VAL A 467 3.02 -5.15 -8.64
C VAL A 467 3.96 -3.95 -8.60
N GLU A 468 5.18 -4.13 -8.08
CA GLU A 468 6.18 -3.06 -7.94
C GLU A 468 7.00 -2.80 -9.22
N LEU A 469 6.81 -3.57 -10.28
CA LEU A 469 7.58 -3.38 -11.52
C LEU A 469 7.42 -1.97 -12.12
N PRO A 470 6.20 -1.42 -12.27
CA PRO A 470 6.00 -0.08 -12.84
C PRO A 470 6.48 1.04 -11.90
N SER A 471 6.29 0.88 -10.60
CA SER A 471 6.71 1.86 -9.59
C SER A 471 8.23 1.96 -9.51
N GLN A 472 8.93 0.84 -9.36
CA GLN A 472 10.39 0.80 -9.34
C GLN A 472 11.01 1.17 -10.69
N TYR A 473 10.33 0.93 -11.80
CA TYR A 473 10.76 1.41 -13.10
C TYR A 473 10.82 2.95 -13.13
N MET A 474 9.82 3.63 -12.59
CA MET A 474 9.79 5.09 -12.55
C MET A 474 10.86 5.68 -11.64
N GLU A 475 11.27 5.00 -10.56
CA GLU A 475 12.36 5.45 -9.69
C GLU A 475 13.69 5.66 -10.44
N ASN A 476 13.95 4.85 -11.46
CA ASN A 476 15.21 4.95 -12.23
C ASN A 476 15.40 6.33 -12.88
N PHE A 477 14.32 6.99 -13.25
CA PHE A 477 14.39 8.32 -13.87
C PHE A 477 14.84 9.41 -12.90
N CYS A 478 14.72 9.20 -11.59
CA CYS A 478 15.26 10.10 -10.58
C CYS A 478 16.81 10.17 -10.59
N TYR A 479 17.48 9.23 -11.26
CA TYR A 479 18.95 9.17 -11.38
C TYR A 479 19.43 9.62 -12.76
N GLU A 480 18.53 9.96 -13.66
CA GLU A 480 18.88 10.43 -14.99
C GLU A 480 19.20 11.92 -15.00
N ARG A 481 20.39 12.27 -15.50
CA ARG A 481 20.88 13.66 -15.51
C ARG A 481 19.94 14.64 -16.22
N GLY A 482 19.16 14.18 -17.18
CA GLY A 482 18.21 15.02 -17.91
C GLY A 482 16.88 15.26 -17.17
N VAL A 483 16.64 14.55 -16.06
CA VAL A 483 15.42 14.65 -15.25
C VAL A 483 15.69 15.48 -13.99
N ILE A 484 16.86 15.34 -13.39
CA ILE A 484 17.35 16.14 -12.25
C ILE A 484 17.83 17.50 -12.76
#